data_46222cd7857e4e0a2a6d77ae0c1bb8d4
#
_entry.id   46222cd7857e4e0a2a6d77ae0c1bb8d4
#
_cell.length_a   1.000
_cell.length_b   1.000
_cell.length_c   1.000
_cell.angle_alpha   90.00
_cell.angle_beta   90.00
_cell.angle_gamma   90.00
#
_symmetry.space_group_name_H-M   'P 1'
#
loop_
_entity.id
_entity.type
_entity.pdbx_description
1 polymer ?
#
loop_
_entity_poly.entity_id
_entity_poly.type
_entity_poly.pdbx_seq_one_letter_code
_entity_poly.pdbx_strand_id
1 'polypeptide(L)'
;MRRKRKKKSFMNRLVFFMILLTVFLGGLKVYNQHLQTVKGITIASDSEIEEVIKVVEEQPLVVIDAGHGGIDPGSDNKGFLEKDINLQISLKLQQALLDKGYRVLMTRSDDTALELTERSDFANEVEADLFISIHQNCYLQDSSVSGIEVYYNDDKITNDEVFAQSIQQSLVALTGARDRGIREEASLVVTRETKMPAVLIETAFISSDRELSLITSDDYQTQVVEGIVMGIENFLNDLNN
;
A
#
# COMPACT_ATOMS: atom_id res chain seq x y z
N MET A 1 -49.41 -19.63 26.83
CA MET A 1 -48.01 -19.29 27.18
C MET A 1 -47.17 -18.64 26.05
N ARG A 2 -47.39 -18.91 24.77
CA ARG A 2 -46.60 -18.35 23.62
C ARG A 2 -46.68 -16.82 23.44
N ARG A 3 -47.81 -16.18 23.78
CA ARG A 3 -48.02 -14.71 23.58
C ARG A 3 -47.20 -13.83 24.57
N LYS A 4 -46.94 -14.29 25.81
CA LYS A 4 -46.16 -13.56 26.82
C LYS A 4 -44.65 -13.56 26.49
N ARG A 5 -44.11 -14.63 25.87
CA ARG A 5 -42.69 -14.70 25.46
C ARG A 5 -42.33 -13.76 24.31
N LYS A 6 -43.26 -13.58 23.31
CA LYS A 6 -43.03 -12.64 22.20
C LYS A 6 -43.01 -11.17 22.66
N LYS A 7 -43.86 -10.80 23.63
CA LYS A 7 -43.90 -9.44 24.18
C LYS A 7 -42.63 -9.08 24.97
N LYS A 8 -42.06 -10.05 25.72
CA LYS A 8 -40.83 -9.86 26.47
C LYS A 8 -39.60 -9.71 25.56
N SER A 9 -39.54 -10.46 24.45
CA SER A 9 -38.46 -10.35 23.45
C SER A 9 -38.53 -9.04 22.70
N PHE A 10 -39.74 -8.55 22.36
CA PHE A 10 -39.91 -7.23 21.71
C PHE A 10 -39.48 -6.09 22.63
N MET A 11 -39.89 -6.15 23.90
CA MET A 11 -39.55 -5.14 24.92
C MET A 11 -38.04 -5.09 25.17
N ASN A 12 -37.36 -6.25 25.24
CA ASN A 12 -35.92 -6.29 25.40
C ASN A 12 -35.15 -5.70 24.20
N ARG A 13 -35.66 -5.90 22.99
CA ARG A 13 -35.10 -5.29 21.78
C ARG A 13 -35.34 -3.78 21.76
N LEU A 14 -36.51 -3.31 22.19
CA LEU A 14 -36.78 -1.88 22.29
C LEU A 14 -35.91 -1.18 23.33
N VAL A 15 -35.73 -1.79 24.51
CA VAL A 15 -34.83 -1.29 25.57
C VAL A 15 -33.39 -1.26 25.11
N PHE A 16 -32.93 -2.30 24.39
CA PHE A 16 -31.59 -2.32 23.81
C PHE A 16 -31.38 -1.21 22.77
N PHE A 17 -32.36 -0.97 21.91
CA PHE A 17 -32.34 0.13 20.93
C PHE A 17 -32.35 1.48 21.61
N MET A 18 -33.10 1.67 22.68
CA MET A 18 -33.12 2.91 23.47
C MET A 18 -31.79 3.17 24.17
N ILE A 19 -31.13 2.13 24.68
CA ILE A 19 -29.80 2.25 25.27
C ILE A 19 -28.77 2.63 24.21
N LEU A 20 -28.79 1.99 23.04
CA LEU A 20 -27.91 2.35 21.90
C LEU A 20 -28.14 3.80 21.46
N LEU A 21 -29.39 4.24 21.37
CA LEU A 21 -29.74 5.59 20.98
C LEU A 21 -29.27 6.62 22.02
N THR A 22 -29.39 6.33 23.32
CA THR A 22 -28.91 7.22 24.40
C THR A 22 -27.37 7.30 24.44
N VAL A 23 -26.67 6.17 24.19
CA VAL A 23 -25.19 6.14 24.05
C VAL A 23 -24.76 6.94 22.83
N PHE A 24 -25.45 6.79 21.70
CA PHE A 24 -25.18 7.53 20.47
C PHE A 24 -25.41 9.05 20.65
N LEU A 25 -26.56 9.44 21.23
CA LEU A 25 -26.87 10.84 21.51
C LEU A 25 -25.95 11.44 22.59
N GLY A 26 -25.54 10.64 23.58
CA GLY A 26 -24.54 11.02 24.57
C GLY A 26 -23.16 11.23 23.93
N GLY A 27 -22.75 10.33 23.03
CA GLY A 27 -21.52 10.47 22.24
C GLY A 27 -21.51 11.71 21.37
N LEU A 28 -22.62 12.00 20.67
CA LEU A 28 -22.80 13.22 19.89
C LEU A 28 -22.73 14.50 20.75
N LYS A 29 -23.28 14.46 21.97
CA LYS A 29 -23.23 15.59 22.88
C LYS A 29 -21.83 15.86 23.43
N VAL A 30 -21.08 14.80 23.75
CA VAL A 30 -19.66 14.89 24.16
C VAL A 30 -18.80 15.35 22.99
N TYR A 31 -19.04 14.84 21.78
CA TYR A 31 -18.37 15.27 20.55
C TYR A 31 -18.61 16.76 20.26
N ASN A 32 -19.87 17.22 20.32
CA ASN A 32 -20.22 18.65 20.15
C ASN A 32 -19.67 19.52 21.26
N GLN A 33 -19.58 19.03 22.51
CA GLN A 33 -18.95 19.75 23.61
C GLN A 33 -17.44 19.89 23.42
N HIS A 34 -16.80 18.86 22.90
CA HIS A 34 -15.36 18.87 22.55
C HIS A 34 -15.08 19.83 21.39
N LEU A 35 -15.96 19.90 20.40
CA LEU A 35 -15.91 20.88 19.30
C LEU A 35 -16.06 22.30 19.77
N GLN A 36 -16.90 22.57 20.81
CA GLN A 36 -17.07 23.88 21.40
C GLN A 36 -15.87 24.33 22.25
N THR A 37 -15.05 23.38 22.73
CA THR A 37 -13.90 23.67 23.61
C THR A 37 -12.65 24.06 22.78
N VAL A 38 -12.61 23.75 21.49
CA VAL A 38 -11.55 24.15 20.56
C VAL A 38 -11.90 25.52 19.99
N LYS A 39 -11.83 26.58 20.82
CA LYS A 39 -11.95 27.98 20.37
C LYS A 39 -10.80 28.29 19.39
N GLY A 40 -11.11 28.32 18.10
CA GLY A 40 -10.18 28.74 17.04
C GLY A 40 -10.19 27.87 15.79
N ILE A 41 -10.93 26.76 15.76
CA ILE A 41 -11.12 26.02 14.53
C ILE A 41 -12.37 26.56 13.84
N THR A 42 -12.19 27.34 12.81
CA THR A 42 -13.27 27.67 11.86
C THR A 42 -13.69 26.34 11.22
N ILE A 43 -14.93 25.92 11.43
CA ILE A 43 -15.47 24.77 10.69
C ILE A 43 -15.52 25.23 9.23
N ALA A 44 -14.80 24.52 8.36
CA ALA A 44 -14.84 24.79 6.93
C ALA A 44 -16.31 24.79 6.46
N SER A 45 -16.66 25.69 5.56
CA SER A 45 -17.99 25.70 4.95
C SER A 45 -18.18 24.44 4.10
N ASP A 46 -19.42 24.04 3.84
CA ASP A 46 -19.72 22.89 2.99
C ASP A 46 -19.01 23.02 1.62
N SER A 47 -18.89 24.24 1.10
CA SER A 47 -18.17 24.51 -0.16
C SER A 47 -16.65 24.31 -0.04
N GLU A 48 -16.04 24.66 1.10
CA GLU A 48 -14.61 24.38 1.34
C GLU A 48 -14.36 22.89 1.53
N ILE A 49 -15.30 22.17 2.16
CA ILE A 49 -15.23 20.70 2.28
C ILE A 49 -15.36 20.05 0.91
N GLU A 50 -16.31 20.47 0.08
CA GLU A 50 -16.47 19.97 -1.29
C GLU A 50 -15.22 20.22 -2.16
N GLU A 51 -14.60 21.39 -2.03
CA GLU A 51 -13.36 21.71 -2.75
C GLU A 51 -12.20 20.81 -2.28
N VAL A 52 -12.05 20.59 -0.97
CA VAL A 52 -11.02 19.68 -0.43
C VAL A 52 -11.28 18.24 -0.88
N ILE A 53 -12.53 17.77 -0.85
CA ILE A 53 -12.88 16.43 -1.32
C ILE A 53 -12.50 16.28 -2.79
N LYS A 54 -12.86 17.26 -3.62
CA LYS A 54 -12.53 17.26 -5.05
C LYS A 54 -11.02 17.20 -5.29
N VAL A 55 -10.24 18.03 -4.57
CA VAL A 55 -8.77 18.03 -4.68
C VAL A 55 -8.19 16.67 -4.27
N VAL A 56 -8.72 16.02 -3.24
CA VAL A 56 -8.28 14.68 -2.83
C VAL A 56 -8.67 13.63 -3.86
N GLU A 57 -9.88 13.70 -4.44
CA GLU A 57 -10.34 12.76 -5.47
C GLU A 57 -9.54 12.87 -6.77
N GLU A 58 -8.99 14.06 -7.08
CA GLU A 58 -8.13 14.31 -8.24
C GLU A 58 -6.70 13.80 -8.05
N GLN A 59 -6.29 13.40 -6.83
CA GLN A 59 -4.95 12.85 -6.61
C GLN A 59 -4.86 11.40 -7.11
N PRO A 60 -3.73 11.00 -7.71
CA PRO A 60 -3.54 9.63 -8.16
C PRO A 60 -3.72 8.61 -7.04
N LEU A 61 -4.42 7.52 -7.35
CA LEU A 61 -4.58 6.37 -6.47
C LEU A 61 -3.48 5.35 -6.73
N VAL A 62 -2.63 5.14 -5.73
CA VAL A 62 -1.57 4.12 -5.76
C VAL A 62 -2.01 2.91 -4.96
N VAL A 63 -2.01 1.73 -5.59
CA VAL A 63 -2.14 0.46 -4.88
C VAL A 63 -0.76 -0.12 -4.61
N ILE A 64 -0.46 -0.36 -3.34
CA ILE A 64 0.75 -1.03 -2.88
C ILE A 64 0.43 -2.49 -2.57
N ASP A 65 1.16 -3.40 -3.19
CA ASP A 65 1.09 -4.82 -2.93
C ASP A 65 2.31 -5.26 -2.11
N ALA A 66 2.08 -5.71 -0.89
CA ALA A 66 3.13 -6.35 -0.10
C ALA A 66 3.18 -7.83 -0.49
N GLY A 67 4.20 -8.23 -1.25
CA GLY A 67 4.34 -9.59 -1.76
C GLY A 67 4.29 -10.64 -0.66
N HIS A 68 3.80 -11.87 -0.99
CA HIS A 68 3.63 -12.99 -0.05
C HIS A 68 2.62 -12.67 1.07
N GLY A 69 2.64 -13.44 2.19
CA GLY A 69 1.79 -13.23 3.35
C GLY A 69 1.13 -14.51 3.87
N GLY A 70 0.77 -14.53 5.15
CA GLY A 70 0.12 -15.67 5.79
C GLY A 70 0.94 -16.95 5.69
N ILE A 71 0.38 -17.96 5.02
CA ILE A 71 1.02 -19.27 4.81
C ILE A 71 2.14 -19.26 3.77
N ASP A 72 2.23 -18.21 2.95
CA ASP A 72 3.31 -18.01 1.99
C ASP A 72 4.38 -17.10 2.59
N PRO A 73 5.51 -17.64 3.07
CA PRO A 73 6.56 -16.83 3.68
C PRO A 73 7.41 -16.06 2.66
N GLY A 74 7.32 -16.39 1.36
CA GLY A 74 8.34 -16.04 0.38
C GLY A 74 9.67 -16.71 0.70
N SER A 75 10.77 -16.07 0.39
CA SER A 75 12.11 -16.52 0.72
C SER A 75 12.43 -16.34 2.20
N ASP A 76 13.32 -17.20 2.74
CA ASP A 76 13.82 -17.17 4.12
C ASP A 76 15.35 -17.09 4.13
N ASN A 77 15.89 -16.22 4.96
CA ASN A 77 17.31 -16.28 5.32
C ASN A 77 17.48 -15.96 6.82
N LYS A 78 18.06 -16.90 7.56
CA LYS A 78 18.33 -16.78 9.01
C LYS A 78 17.09 -16.44 9.87
N GLY A 79 15.91 -16.88 9.43
CA GLY A 79 14.66 -16.62 10.12
C GLY A 79 14.02 -15.28 9.80
N PHE A 80 14.61 -14.50 8.89
CA PHE A 80 13.96 -13.33 8.30
C PHE A 80 13.14 -13.80 7.10
N LEU A 81 11.83 -13.55 7.14
CA LEU A 81 10.91 -13.93 6.07
C LEU A 81 10.70 -12.76 5.12
N GLU A 82 10.71 -13.05 3.84
CA GLU A 82 10.47 -12.05 2.80
C GLU A 82 9.14 -11.31 3.00
N LYS A 83 8.06 -12.03 3.32
CA LYS A 83 6.74 -11.46 3.57
C LYS A 83 6.72 -10.37 4.64
N ASP A 84 7.55 -10.50 5.69
CA ASP A 84 7.60 -9.55 6.80
C ASP A 84 8.36 -8.28 6.40
N ILE A 85 9.45 -8.44 5.64
CA ILE A 85 10.22 -7.32 5.10
C ILE A 85 9.39 -6.54 4.07
N ASN A 86 8.70 -7.26 3.17
CA ASN A 86 7.81 -6.65 2.18
C ASN A 86 6.71 -5.82 2.87
N LEU A 87 6.10 -6.35 3.92
CA LEU A 87 5.07 -5.64 4.68
C LEU A 87 5.63 -4.37 5.35
N GLN A 88 6.82 -4.47 5.98
CA GLN A 88 7.46 -3.32 6.64
C GLN A 88 7.74 -2.18 5.65
N ILE A 89 8.34 -2.49 4.50
CA ILE A 89 8.64 -1.50 3.46
C ILE A 89 7.33 -0.92 2.90
N SER A 90 6.33 -1.76 2.62
CA SER A 90 5.04 -1.34 2.08
C SER A 90 4.27 -0.40 3.01
N LEU A 91 4.28 -0.66 4.33
CA LEU A 91 3.65 0.23 5.31
C LEU A 91 4.34 1.59 5.41
N LYS A 92 5.68 1.62 5.34
CA LYS A 92 6.43 2.87 5.28
C LYS A 92 6.15 3.64 3.99
N LEU A 93 6.06 2.94 2.85
CA LEU A 93 5.73 3.54 1.56
C LEU A 93 4.32 4.13 1.58
N GLN A 94 3.35 3.40 2.16
CA GLN A 94 1.99 3.91 2.35
C GLN A 94 2.00 5.25 3.09
N GLN A 95 2.69 5.32 4.24
CA GLN A 95 2.74 6.55 5.03
C GLN A 95 3.40 7.69 4.25
N ALA A 96 4.54 7.43 3.58
CA ALA A 96 5.25 8.45 2.82
C ALA A 96 4.41 9.02 1.66
N LEU A 97 3.65 8.18 0.97
CA LEU A 97 2.76 8.63 -0.10
C LEU A 97 1.54 9.39 0.43
N LEU A 98 0.95 8.96 1.56
CA LEU A 98 -0.12 9.70 2.22
C LEU A 98 0.35 11.09 2.68
N ASP A 99 1.55 11.21 3.23
CA ASP A 99 2.15 12.49 3.65
C ASP A 99 2.39 13.44 2.46
N LYS A 100 2.54 12.88 1.26
CA LYS A 100 2.64 13.62 -0.02
C LYS A 100 1.27 13.97 -0.64
N GLY A 101 0.18 13.50 -0.04
CA GLY A 101 -1.18 13.78 -0.50
C GLY A 101 -1.74 12.78 -1.52
N TYR A 102 -1.03 11.71 -1.85
CA TYR A 102 -1.55 10.64 -2.70
C TYR A 102 -2.70 9.88 -2.03
N ARG A 103 -3.59 9.34 -2.83
CA ARG A 103 -4.54 8.32 -2.39
C ARG A 103 -3.83 6.97 -2.39
N VAL A 104 -3.92 6.22 -1.30
CA VAL A 104 -3.17 4.96 -1.17
C VAL A 104 -4.06 3.85 -0.61
N LEU A 105 -4.05 2.72 -1.28
CA LEU A 105 -4.63 1.47 -0.78
C LEU A 105 -3.56 0.39 -0.78
N MET A 106 -3.73 -0.61 0.07
CA MET A 106 -2.83 -1.76 0.14
C MET A 106 -3.61 -3.04 -0.12
N THR A 107 -3.00 -4.01 -0.80
CA THR A 107 -3.59 -5.35 -0.97
C THR A 107 -3.69 -6.08 0.37
N ARG A 108 -2.69 -5.93 1.23
CA ARG A 108 -2.70 -6.37 2.63
C ARG A 108 -1.94 -5.38 3.51
N SER A 109 -2.40 -5.20 4.74
CA SER A 109 -1.74 -4.38 5.78
C SER A 109 -1.36 -5.19 7.01
N ASP A 110 -1.51 -6.51 6.95
CA ASP A 110 -1.16 -7.48 7.99
C ASP A 110 -0.59 -8.77 7.37
N ASP A 111 -0.41 -9.82 8.16
CA ASP A 111 0.10 -11.12 7.69
C ASP A 111 -1.01 -12.00 7.09
N THR A 112 -1.75 -11.45 6.13
CA THR A 112 -2.79 -12.17 5.38
C THR A 112 -2.23 -12.78 4.10
N ALA A 113 -2.60 -14.02 3.78
CA ALA A 113 -2.32 -14.65 2.49
C ALA A 113 -3.34 -14.16 1.45
N LEU A 114 -2.85 -13.80 0.27
CA LEU A 114 -3.67 -13.45 -0.89
C LEU A 114 -3.17 -14.22 -2.12
N GLU A 115 -4.09 -14.71 -2.93
CA GLU A 115 -3.76 -15.27 -4.24
C GLU A 115 -3.27 -14.17 -5.19
N LEU A 116 -2.45 -14.55 -6.18
CA LEU A 116 -1.86 -13.57 -7.10
C LEU A 116 -2.93 -12.76 -7.87
N THR A 117 -4.03 -13.42 -8.26
CA THR A 117 -5.14 -12.76 -8.96
C THR A 117 -5.94 -11.83 -8.05
N GLU A 118 -6.09 -12.16 -6.76
CA GLU A 118 -6.77 -11.27 -5.82
C GLU A 118 -6.07 -9.91 -5.68
N ARG A 119 -4.74 -9.88 -5.80
CA ARG A 119 -3.93 -8.66 -5.74
C ARG A 119 -4.18 -7.75 -6.96
N SER A 120 -4.13 -8.33 -8.17
CA SER A 120 -4.40 -7.59 -9.41
C SER A 120 -5.88 -7.21 -9.54
N ASP A 121 -6.81 -8.11 -9.18
CA ASP A 121 -8.23 -7.85 -9.21
C ASP A 121 -8.60 -6.70 -8.27
N PHE A 122 -8.05 -6.67 -7.06
CA PHE A 122 -8.25 -5.56 -6.12
C PHE A 122 -7.83 -4.21 -6.75
N ALA A 123 -6.64 -4.12 -7.34
CA ALA A 123 -6.18 -2.90 -7.98
C ALA A 123 -7.07 -2.47 -9.16
N ASN A 124 -7.56 -3.44 -9.94
CA ASN A 124 -8.47 -3.21 -11.06
C ASN A 124 -9.87 -2.77 -10.60
N GLU A 125 -10.39 -3.35 -9.50
CA GLU A 125 -11.72 -3.02 -8.94
C GLU A 125 -11.77 -1.61 -8.36
N VAL A 126 -10.67 -1.16 -7.73
CA VAL A 126 -10.59 0.19 -7.17
C VAL A 126 -10.19 1.24 -8.21
N GLU A 127 -10.00 0.84 -9.47
CA GLU A 127 -9.56 1.71 -10.56
C GLU A 127 -8.30 2.51 -10.20
N ALA A 128 -7.25 1.78 -9.72
CA ALA A 128 -5.99 2.39 -9.34
C ALA A 128 -5.30 3.05 -10.55
N ASP A 129 -4.60 4.16 -10.29
CA ASP A 129 -3.78 4.84 -11.29
C ASP A 129 -2.39 4.21 -11.43
N LEU A 130 -1.85 3.65 -10.33
CA LEU A 130 -0.56 2.95 -10.29
C LEU A 130 -0.64 1.71 -9.40
N PHE A 131 0.11 0.66 -9.76
CA PHE A 131 0.27 -0.54 -8.96
C PHE A 131 1.76 -0.82 -8.71
N ILE A 132 2.12 -1.09 -7.44
CA ILE A 132 3.49 -1.35 -7.02
C ILE A 132 3.52 -2.59 -6.12
N SER A 133 4.19 -3.65 -6.55
CA SER A 133 4.42 -4.84 -5.74
C SER A 133 5.84 -4.83 -5.17
N ILE A 134 5.98 -5.06 -3.87
CA ILE A 134 7.26 -5.03 -3.13
C ILE A 134 7.69 -6.45 -2.80
N HIS A 135 8.91 -6.79 -3.20
CA HIS A 135 9.53 -8.10 -3.04
C HIS A 135 11.01 -8.01 -2.65
N GLN A 136 11.57 -9.17 -2.27
CA GLN A 136 12.99 -9.37 -2.02
C GLN A 136 13.49 -10.56 -2.84
N ASN A 137 14.42 -10.31 -3.72
CA ASN A 137 14.98 -11.34 -4.59
C ASN A 137 15.75 -12.41 -3.80
N CYS A 138 15.85 -13.60 -4.39
CA CYS A 138 16.58 -14.71 -3.81
C CYS A 138 17.36 -15.49 -4.85
N TYR A 139 18.66 -15.70 -4.61
CA TYR A 139 19.51 -16.54 -5.45
C TYR A 139 20.39 -17.45 -4.59
N LEU A 140 19.91 -18.68 -4.36
CA LEU A 140 20.55 -19.61 -3.42
C LEU A 140 21.88 -20.18 -3.90
N GLN A 141 22.17 -20.11 -5.20
CA GLN A 141 23.39 -20.67 -5.80
C GLN A 141 24.64 -19.81 -5.52
N ASP A 142 24.43 -18.51 -5.28
CA ASP A 142 25.52 -17.58 -5.02
C ASP A 142 25.03 -16.40 -4.14
N SER A 143 25.40 -16.42 -2.88
CA SER A 143 25.05 -15.37 -1.92
C SER A 143 25.76 -14.02 -2.13
N SER A 144 26.66 -13.94 -3.12
CA SER A 144 27.30 -12.67 -3.51
C SER A 144 26.45 -11.86 -4.49
N VAL A 145 25.38 -12.46 -5.05
CA VAL A 145 24.44 -11.77 -5.93
C VAL A 145 23.69 -10.71 -5.14
N SER A 146 23.61 -9.50 -5.69
CA SER A 146 23.13 -8.32 -5.02
C SER A 146 22.57 -7.29 -6.00
N GLY A 147 21.80 -6.34 -5.49
CA GLY A 147 21.31 -5.19 -6.23
C GLY A 147 19.79 -5.13 -6.36
N ILE A 148 19.31 -4.08 -7.01
CA ILE A 148 17.89 -3.79 -7.24
C ILE A 148 17.54 -4.10 -8.69
N GLU A 149 16.40 -4.73 -8.92
CA GLU A 149 15.81 -4.91 -10.24
C GLU A 149 14.31 -4.65 -10.18
N VAL A 150 13.75 -4.05 -11.24
CA VAL A 150 12.33 -3.77 -11.36
C VAL A 150 11.76 -4.53 -12.55
N TYR A 151 10.71 -5.30 -12.27
CA TYR A 151 10.00 -6.09 -13.28
C TYR A 151 8.75 -5.36 -13.76
N TYR A 152 8.46 -5.49 -15.06
CA TYR A 152 7.29 -4.92 -15.70
C TYR A 152 6.73 -5.88 -16.76
N ASN A 153 5.56 -5.56 -17.32
CA ASN A 153 4.96 -6.31 -18.42
C ASN A 153 4.74 -5.37 -19.62
N ASP A 154 5.27 -5.74 -20.80
CA ASP A 154 5.21 -4.91 -22.01
C ASP A 154 3.98 -5.21 -22.89
N ASP A 155 3.21 -6.26 -22.59
CA ASP A 155 2.02 -6.65 -23.38
C ASP A 155 0.83 -5.68 -23.21
N LYS A 156 0.98 -4.65 -22.36
CA LYS A 156 -0.06 -3.65 -22.04
C LYS A 156 0.27 -2.28 -22.64
N ILE A 157 -0.76 -1.48 -22.86
CA ILE A 157 -0.64 -0.08 -23.36
C ILE A 157 -0.60 0.90 -22.15
N THR A 158 0.18 0.60 -21.12
CA THR A 158 0.11 1.31 -19.82
C THR A 158 1.41 1.98 -19.36
N ASN A 159 2.40 2.16 -20.24
CA ASN A 159 3.70 2.78 -19.91
C ASN A 159 4.48 2.08 -18.77
N ASP A 160 4.30 0.77 -18.60
CA ASP A 160 4.93 -0.01 -17.52
C ASP A 160 6.47 0.06 -17.59
N GLU A 161 7.06 0.02 -18.79
CA GLU A 161 8.51 0.15 -19.01
C GLU A 161 9.03 1.51 -18.51
N VAL A 162 8.34 2.60 -18.87
CA VAL A 162 8.72 3.97 -18.45
C VAL A 162 8.60 4.09 -16.94
N PHE A 163 7.55 3.52 -16.35
CA PHE A 163 7.36 3.50 -14.90
C PHE A 163 8.47 2.70 -14.21
N ALA A 164 8.77 1.49 -14.69
CA ALA A 164 9.86 0.65 -14.17
C ALA A 164 11.21 1.37 -14.24
N GLN A 165 11.50 2.05 -15.36
CA GLN A 165 12.75 2.80 -15.53
C GLN A 165 12.86 3.97 -14.54
N SER A 166 11.77 4.71 -14.32
CA SER A 166 11.74 5.82 -13.36
C SER A 166 11.97 5.35 -11.92
N ILE A 167 11.32 4.24 -11.53
CA ILE A 167 11.51 3.61 -10.22
C ILE A 167 12.95 3.09 -10.06
N GLN A 168 13.47 2.33 -11.03
CA GLN A 168 14.82 1.75 -10.98
C GLN A 168 15.90 2.83 -10.80
N GLN A 169 15.86 3.88 -11.62
CA GLN A 169 16.83 4.98 -11.57
C GLN A 169 16.81 5.69 -10.21
N SER A 170 15.62 5.98 -9.70
CA SER A 170 15.45 6.68 -8.42
C SER A 170 15.92 5.83 -7.24
N LEU A 171 15.59 4.54 -7.23
CA LEU A 171 16.02 3.59 -6.21
C LEU A 171 17.55 3.48 -6.17
N VAL A 172 18.19 3.27 -7.32
CA VAL A 172 19.65 3.17 -7.40
C VAL A 172 20.33 4.46 -6.96
N ALA A 173 19.79 5.62 -7.34
CA ALA A 173 20.33 6.91 -6.96
C ALA A 173 20.31 7.15 -5.44
N LEU A 174 19.23 6.73 -4.74
CA LEU A 174 19.09 6.97 -3.30
C LEU A 174 19.77 5.91 -2.45
N THR A 175 19.72 4.64 -2.86
CA THR A 175 20.27 3.54 -2.06
C THR A 175 21.77 3.29 -2.32
N GLY A 176 22.30 3.72 -3.47
CA GLY A 176 23.61 3.34 -3.94
C GLY A 176 23.76 1.84 -4.20
N ALA A 177 22.66 1.10 -4.28
CA ALA A 177 22.66 -0.32 -4.58
C ALA A 177 23.17 -0.60 -6.01
N ARG A 178 23.60 -1.84 -6.25
CA ARG A 178 23.96 -2.26 -7.60
C ARG A 178 22.73 -2.19 -8.50
N ASP A 179 22.86 -1.47 -9.60
CA ASP A 179 21.85 -1.43 -10.65
C ASP A 179 21.85 -2.73 -11.46
N ARG A 180 20.72 -3.44 -11.46
CA ARG A 180 20.52 -4.63 -12.29
C ARG A 180 19.58 -4.36 -13.46
N GLY A 181 19.06 -3.14 -13.55
CA GLY A 181 18.16 -2.67 -14.60
C GLY A 181 16.72 -3.13 -14.43
N ILE A 182 15.93 -2.77 -15.41
CA ILE A 182 14.54 -3.20 -15.54
C ILE A 182 14.45 -4.50 -16.36
N ARG A 183 13.42 -5.31 -16.12
CA ARG A 183 13.21 -6.58 -16.82
C ARG A 183 11.76 -6.75 -17.19
N GLU A 184 11.54 -7.07 -18.46
CA GLU A 184 10.25 -7.58 -18.91
C GLU A 184 10.05 -9.01 -18.40
N GLU A 185 8.89 -9.28 -17.76
CA GLU A 185 8.55 -10.60 -17.25
C GLU A 185 7.03 -10.86 -17.35
N ALA A 186 6.63 -11.45 -18.46
CA ALA A 186 5.22 -11.73 -18.77
C ALA A 186 4.59 -12.82 -17.88
N SER A 187 5.37 -13.58 -17.13
CA SER A 187 4.84 -14.64 -16.25
C SER A 187 4.31 -14.10 -14.91
N LEU A 188 4.68 -12.88 -14.53
CA LEU A 188 4.24 -12.26 -13.28
C LEU A 188 2.77 -11.83 -13.36
N VAL A 189 1.90 -12.56 -12.66
CA VAL A 189 0.44 -12.34 -12.68
C VAL A 189 0.10 -10.92 -12.26
N VAL A 190 0.72 -10.42 -11.19
CA VAL A 190 0.39 -9.11 -10.60
C VAL A 190 0.69 -7.93 -11.51
N THR A 191 1.69 -8.02 -12.39
CA THR A 191 1.96 -6.99 -13.39
C THR A 191 1.22 -7.23 -14.69
N ARG A 192 0.95 -8.49 -15.05
CA ARG A 192 0.25 -8.84 -16.28
C ARG A 192 -1.24 -8.56 -16.24
N GLU A 193 -1.92 -8.90 -15.13
CA GLU A 193 -3.38 -8.83 -15.01
C GLU A 193 -3.89 -7.45 -14.56
N THR A 194 -3.01 -6.55 -14.10
CA THR A 194 -3.36 -5.16 -13.77
C THR A 194 -3.60 -4.33 -15.03
N LYS A 195 -4.51 -3.34 -14.96
CA LYS A 195 -4.95 -2.49 -16.09
C LYS A 195 -4.31 -1.10 -16.11
N MET A 196 -3.51 -0.76 -15.11
CA MET A 196 -2.78 0.48 -14.95
C MET A 196 -1.28 0.23 -15.07
N PRO A 197 -0.42 1.27 -15.12
CA PRO A 197 1.03 1.11 -15.00
C PRO A 197 1.39 0.33 -13.73
N ALA A 198 2.14 -0.76 -13.89
CA ALA A 198 2.41 -1.71 -12.82
C ALA A 198 3.87 -2.18 -12.82
N VAL A 199 4.45 -2.26 -11.63
CA VAL A 199 5.81 -2.77 -11.43
C VAL A 199 5.87 -3.73 -10.24
N LEU A 200 6.80 -4.70 -10.31
CA LEU A 200 7.25 -5.47 -9.17
C LEU A 200 8.71 -5.10 -8.89
N ILE A 201 8.98 -4.70 -7.66
CA ILE A 201 10.29 -4.19 -7.24
C ILE A 201 10.97 -5.23 -6.35
N GLU A 202 12.11 -5.70 -6.78
CA GLU A 202 13.05 -6.49 -5.97
C GLU A 202 14.04 -5.54 -5.32
N THR A 203 13.78 -5.16 -4.06
CA THR A 203 14.52 -4.08 -3.39
C THR A 203 15.93 -4.48 -2.95
N ALA A 204 16.21 -5.78 -2.85
CA ALA A 204 17.49 -6.38 -2.55
C ALA A 204 17.43 -7.90 -2.69
N PHE A 205 18.55 -8.60 -2.51
CA PHE A 205 18.61 -10.07 -2.42
C PHE A 205 18.61 -10.53 -0.96
N ILE A 206 17.49 -11.10 -0.50
CA ILE A 206 17.40 -11.65 0.87
C ILE A 206 18.43 -12.78 1.10
N SER A 207 18.82 -13.50 0.05
CA SER A 207 19.85 -14.55 0.09
C SER A 207 21.27 -14.03 0.33
N SER A 208 21.51 -12.73 0.20
CA SER A 208 22.80 -12.10 0.48
C SER A 208 22.85 -11.62 1.92
N ASP A 209 23.79 -12.13 2.73
CA ASP A 209 23.97 -11.71 4.13
C ASP A 209 24.22 -10.20 4.26
N ARG A 210 24.93 -9.60 3.29
CA ARG A 210 25.14 -8.17 3.25
C ARG A 210 23.84 -7.40 3.03
N GLU A 211 23.06 -7.80 2.04
CA GLU A 211 21.80 -7.12 1.72
C GLU A 211 20.71 -7.40 2.73
N LEU A 212 20.68 -8.60 3.30
CA LEU A 212 19.79 -8.91 4.43
C LEU A 212 20.01 -7.92 5.58
N SER A 213 21.26 -7.60 5.92
CA SER A 213 21.56 -6.61 6.95
C SER A 213 21.11 -5.19 6.57
N LEU A 214 21.07 -4.86 5.28
CA LEU A 214 20.56 -3.59 4.78
C LEU A 214 19.03 -3.55 4.83
N ILE A 215 18.35 -4.50 4.18
CA ILE A 215 16.89 -4.50 4.06
C ILE A 215 16.15 -4.67 5.40
N THR A 216 16.86 -5.15 6.44
CA THR A 216 16.34 -5.22 7.81
C THR A 216 16.65 -3.97 8.63
N SER A 217 17.42 -3.01 8.10
CA SER A 217 17.70 -1.74 8.77
C SER A 217 16.67 -0.68 8.41
N ASP A 218 16.33 0.16 9.38
CA ASP A 218 15.38 1.26 9.20
C ASP A 218 15.87 2.29 8.17
N ASP A 219 17.17 2.62 8.23
CA ASP A 219 17.80 3.61 7.34
C ASP A 219 17.72 3.18 5.87
N TYR A 220 18.04 1.92 5.55
CA TYR A 220 17.96 1.43 4.17
C TYR A 220 16.52 1.34 3.67
N GLN A 221 15.60 0.85 4.49
CA GLN A 221 14.18 0.82 4.14
C GLN A 221 13.66 2.24 3.87
N THR A 222 14.12 3.24 4.62
CA THR A 222 13.75 4.65 4.37
C THR A 222 14.29 5.12 3.02
N GLN A 223 15.54 4.82 2.66
CA GLN A 223 16.10 5.15 1.35
C GLN A 223 15.34 4.45 0.20
N VAL A 224 14.94 3.19 0.39
CA VAL A 224 14.10 2.46 -0.58
C VAL A 224 12.76 3.17 -0.77
N VAL A 225 12.08 3.53 0.32
CA VAL A 225 10.80 4.23 0.28
C VAL A 225 10.92 5.59 -0.42
N GLU A 226 11.92 6.39 -0.06
CA GLU A 226 12.18 7.68 -0.70
C GLU A 226 12.50 7.52 -2.20
N GLY A 227 13.23 6.46 -2.58
CA GLY A 227 13.52 6.13 -3.97
C GLY A 227 12.28 5.78 -4.77
N ILE A 228 11.36 4.99 -4.19
CA ILE A 228 10.10 4.65 -4.84
C ILE A 228 9.22 5.90 -5.00
N VAL A 229 9.09 6.71 -3.94
CA VAL A 229 8.31 7.96 -3.99
C VAL A 229 8.84 8.89 -5.07
N MET A 230 10.17 9.11 -5.13
CA MET A 230 10.80 9.93 -6.16
C MET A 230 10.55 9.37 -7.57
N GLY A 231 10.61 8.04 -7.75
CA GLY A 231 10.32 7.39 -9.03
C GLY A 231 8.87 7.59 -9.48
N ILE A 232 7.91 7.53 -8.56
CA ILE A 232 6.50 7.83 -8.84
C ILE A 232 6.35 9.30 -9.29
N GLU A 233 6.92 10.24 -8.53
CA GLU A 233 6.84 11.67 -8.84
C GLU A 233 7.44 11.98 -10.23
N ASN A 234 8.60 11.39 -10.55
CA ASN A 234 9.24 11.56 -11.85
C ASN A 234 8.37 11.01 -12.98
N PHE A 235 7.84 9.79 -12.82
CA PHE A 235 6.96 9.17 -13.82
C PHE A 235 5.71 10.01 -14.09
N LEU A 236 5.03 10.46 -13.05
CA LEU A 236 3.82 11.29 -13.20
C LEU A 236 4.10 12.65 -13.83
N ASN A 237 5.26 13.25 -13.54
CA ASN A 237 5.69 14.49 -14.17
C ASN A 237 5.97 14.31 -15.66
N ASP A 238 6.57 13.18 -16.06
CA ASP A 238 6.86 12.88 -17.46
C ASP A 238 5.60 12.62 -18.28
N LEU A 239 4.53 12.09 -17.67
CA LEU A 239 3.24 11.93 -18.34
C LEU A 239 2.51 13.25 -18.61
N ASN A 240 2.82 14.30 -17.85
CA ASN A 240 2.18 15.61 -17.95
C ASN A 240 2.92 16.59 -18.89
N ASN A 241 4.08 16.20 -19.45
CA ASN A 241 4.89 17.00 -20.39
C ASN A 241 4.81 16.48 -21.81
#